data_dffbdc5323b99ae727e3fe68b5641dc0
#
_entry.id   dffbdc5323b99ae727e3fe68b5641dc0
#
_cell.length_a   1.000
_cell.length_b   1.000
_cell.length_c   1.000
_cell.angle_alpha   90.00
_cell.angle_beta   90.00
_cell.angle_gamma   90.00
#
_symmetry.space_group_name_H-M   'P 1'
#
loop_
_entity.id
_entity.type
_entity.pdbx_description
1 polymer ?
#
loop_
_entity_poly.entity_id
_entity_poly.type
_entity_poly.pdbx_seq_one_letter_code
_entity_poly.pdbx_strand_id
1 'polypeptide(L)'
;MLVPQLVVRAAVPADLEQVTAIYAHYVTTSVATFEEVPPTAADWRRRLDDLAGRNLPFLVAESGPVVGGYAYAAPWRPKPAYRHTVEDTVYVSPARTGRGIGSALLAALLPGCERAGARQVIAVIADTGSDASIALHRRFGFAQAGRLSAVGCKHGRWIDTILMQRQLGPSQ
;
A
#
# COMPACT_ATOMS: atom_id res chain seq x y z
N MET A 1 -2.28 27.03 -18.65
CA MET A 1 -1.38 26.35 -17.68
C MET A 1 -1.56 24.85 -17.84
N LEU A 2 -0.47 24.14 -18.16
CA LEU A 2 -0.52 22.67 -18.23
C LEU A 2 -0.72 22.10 -16.84
N VAL A 3 -1.75 21.29 -16.64
CA VAL A 3 -1.92 20.54 -15.38
C VAL A 3 -0.76 19.53 -15.32
N PRO A 4 0.04 19.51 -14.23
CA PRO A 4 1.14 18.56 -14.13
C PRO A 4 0.63 17.12 -14.28
N GLN A 5 1.24 16.37 -15.18
CA GLN A 5 0.88 14.98 -15.44
C GLN A 5 1.21 14.11 -14.23
N LEU A 6 0.32 13.16 -13.91
CA LEU A 6 0.59 12.15 -12.87
C LEU A 6 1.62 11.15 -13.40
N VAL A 7 2.70 10.97 -12.65
CA VAL A 7 3.78 10.03 -12.95
C VAL A 7 3.95 9.06 -11.78
N VAL A 8 4.03 7.77 -12.07
CA VAL A 8 4.37 6.73 -11.08
C VAL A 8 5.78 6.25 -11.36
N ARG A 9 6.62 6.28 -10.34
CA ARG A 9 8.03 5.87 -10.42
C ARG A 9 8.51 5.22 -9.12
N ALA A 10 9.68 4.60 -9.16
CA ALA A 10 10.33 4.08 -7.95
C ALA A 10 10.58 5.21 -6.95
N ALA A 11 10.32 4.94 -5.68
CA ALA A 11 10.64 5.84 -4.59
C ALA A 11 12.14 5.99 -4.43
N VAL A 12 12.57 7.20 -4.11
CA VAL A 12 13.97 7.53 -3.75
C VAL A 12 13.99 8.15 -2.35
N PRO A 13 15.15 8.22 -1.68
CA PRO A 13 15.23 8.76 -0.32
C PRO A 13 14.65 10.17 -0.16
N ALA A 14 14.75 11.01 -1.19
CA ALA A 14 14.20 12.36 -1.18
C ALA A 14 12.65 12.40 -1.09
N ASP A 15 11.95 11.33 -1.42
CA ASP A 15 10.50 11.25 -1.33
C ASP A 15 10.00 10.97 0.09
N LEU A 16 10.86 10.45 0.96
CA LEU A 16 10.45 9.87 2.24
C LEU A 16 9.86 10.88 3.23
N GLU A 17 10.22 12.14 3.12
CA GLU A 17 9.58 13.20 3.93
C GLU A 17 8.09 13.31 3.59
N GLN A 18 7.73 13.32 2.31
CA GLN A 18 6.34 13.39 1.88
C GLN A 18 5.59 12.07 2.16
N VAL A 19 6.24 10.93 1.98
CA VAL A 19 5.67 9.61 2.34
C VAL A 19 5.36 9.55 3.84
N THR A 20 6.30 10.00 4.69
CA THR A 20 6.11 10.07 6.13
C THR A 20 4.91 10.94 6.49
N ALA A 21 4.77 12.10 5.88
CA ALA A 21 3.66 13.01 6.14
C ALA A 21 2.30 12.42 5.73
N ILE A 22 2.23 11.74 4.58
CA ILE A 22 1.00 11.07 4.12
C ILE A 22 0.58 10.01 5.13
N TYR A 23 1.49 9.13 5.54
CA TYR A 23 1.16 8.04 6.46
C TYR A 23 0.85 8.53 7.88
N ALA A 24 1.60 9.53 8.37
CA ALA A 24 1.36 10.12 9.69
C ALA A 24 -0.06 10.66 9.84
N HIS A 25 -0.64 11.22 8.78
CA HIS A 25 -2.03 11.65 8.77
C HIS A 25 -2.97 10.48 9.13
N TYR A 26 -2.82 9.33 8.47
CA TYR A 26 -3.67 8.15 8.73
C TYR A 26 -3.40 7.52 10.09
N VAL A 27 -2.16 7.50 10.55
CA VAL A 27 -1.81 6.99 11.88
C VAL A 27 -2.51 7.79 12.97
N THR A 28 -2.53 9.12 12.86
CA THR A 28 -3.04 10.00 13.94
C THR A 28 -4.53 10.26 13.85
N THR A 29 -5.14 10.24 12.66
CA THR A 29 -6.53 10.70 12.47
C THR A 29 -7.50 9.61 12.01
N SER A 30 -7.03 8.38 11.73
CA SER A 30 -7.82 7.36 11.06
C SER A 30 -7.59 5.98 11.67
N VAL A 31 -8.52 5.06 11.40
CA VAL A 31 -8.40 3.63 11.69
C VAL A 31 -7.99 2.83 10.46
N ALA A 32 -7.64 3.49 9.35
CA ALA A 32 -7.18 2.83 8.12
C ALA A 32 -5.85 2.10 8.28
N THR A 33 -5.08 2.45 9.28
CA THR A 33 -3.90 1.70 9.75
C THR A 33 -4.00 1.47 11.25
N PHE A 34 -3.45 0.36 11.73
CA PHE A 34 -3.40 0.04 13.15
C PHE A 34 -2.14 0.53 13.86
N GLU A 35 -1.25 1.23 13.13
CA GLU A 35 -0.16 1.96 13.77
C GLU A 35 -0.72 3.07 14.66
N GLU A 36 -0.15 3.24 15.83
CA GLU A 36 -0.53 4.25 16.82
C GLU A 36 0.50 5.39 16.91
N VAL A 37 1.74 5.09 16.52
CA VAL A 37 2.85 6.06 16.48
C VAL A 37 3.38 6.14 15.05
N PRO A 38 3.43 7.33 14.44
CA PRO A 38 3.96 7.47 13.09
C PRO A 38 5.41 6.99 13.00
N PRO A 39 5.77 6.16 11.99
CA PRO A 39 7.14 5.81 11.74
C PRO A 39 8.01 7.04 11.49
N THR A 40 9.26 6.98 11.92
CA THR A 40 10.24 8.05 11.69
C THR A 40 10.78 7.99 10.25
N ALA A 41 11.47 9.05 9.82
CA ALA A 41 12.19 9.06 8.55
C ALA A 41 13.23 7.93 8.47
N ALA A 42 13.88 7.60 9.60
CA ALA A 42 14.82 6.48 9.68
C ALA A 42 14.13 5.12 9.49
N ASP A 43 12.92 4.94 10.02
CA ASP A 43 12.11 3.73 9.81
C ASP A 43 11.75 3.57 8.32
N TRP A 44 11.33 4.64 7.68
CA TRP A 44 11.03 4.65 6.25
C TRP A 44 12.26 4.35 5.40
N ARG A 45 13.41 4.89 5.77
CA ARG A 45 14.66 4.62 5.07
C ARG A 45 15.03 3.14 5.17
N ARG A 46 14.96 2.54 6.37
CA ARG A 46 15.20 1.10 6.54
C ARG A 46 14.25 0.25 5.69
N ARG A 47 12.97 0.63 5.63
CA ARG A 47 11.98 -0.06 4.79
C ARG A 47 12.33 0.03 3.31
N LEU A 48 12.67 1.22 2.83
CA LEU A 48 13.07 1.42 1.44
C LEU A 48 14.28 0.53 1.09
N ASP A 49 15.30 0.53 1.93
CA ASP A 49 16.51 -0.25 1.72
C ASP A 49 16.25 -1.77 1.79
N ASP A 50 15.43 -2.23 2.74
CA ASP A 50 15.06 -3.66 2.85
C ASP A 50 14.26 -4.13 1.62
N LEU A 51 13.28 -3.38 1.19
CA LEU A 51 12.48 -3.74 0.01
C LEU A 51 13.32 -3.72 -1.27
N ALA A 52 14.23 -2.75 -1.41
CA ALA A 52 15.17 -2.71 -2.53
C ALA A 52 16.09 -3.95 -2.54
N GLY A 53 16.59 -4.36 -1.38
CA GLY A 53 17.42 -5.58 -1.24
C GLY A 53 16.67 -6.87 -1.59
N ARG A 54 15.34 -6.84 -1.54
CA ARG A 54 14.46 -7.97 -1.93
C ARG A 54 13.93 -7.85 -3.36
N ASN A 55 14.30 -6.82 -4.10
CA ASN A 55 13.75 -6.47 -5.42
C ASN A 55 12.22 -6.23 -5.40
N LEU A 56 11.66 -5.91 -4.25
CA LEU A 56 10.24 -5.60 -4.11
C LEU A 56 9.98 -4.12 -4.44
N PRO A 57 8.86 -3.81 -5.13
CA PRO A 57 8.58 -2.45 -5.54
C PRO A 57 8.20 -1.56 -4.36
N PHE A 58 8.73 -0.34 -4.35
CA PHE A 58 8.27 0.78 -3.56
C PHE A 58 8.15 1.99 -4.50
N LEU A 59 6.92 2.44 -4.71
CA LEU A 59 6.56 3.41 -5.73
C LEU A 59 5.97 4.68 -5.11
N VAL A 60 6.18 5.80 -5.77
CA VAL A 60 5.46 7.05 -5.50
C VAL A 60 4.72 7.49 -6.76
N ALA A 61 3.59 8.16 -6.56
CA ALA A 61 2.86 8.86 -7.60
C ALA A 61 3.01 10.37 -7.37
N GLU A 62 3.61 11.06 -8.33
CA GLU A 62 3.88 12.49 -8.23
C GLU A 62 3.19 13.30 -9.34
N SER A 63 2.92 14.55 -9.04
CA SER A 63 2.43 15.53 -10.00
C SER A 63 3.20 16.84 -9.77
N GLY A 64 4.16 17.13 -10.66
CA GLY A 64 5.19 18.13 -10.38
C GLY A 64 6.03 17.70 -9.16
N PRO A 65 6.36 18.60 -8.24
CA PRO A 65 7.23 18.29 -7.10
C PRO A 65 6.46 17.60 -5.94
N VAL A 66 5.18 17.32 -6.08
CA VAL A 66 4.32 16.85 -4.99
C VAL A 66 4.04 15.37 -5.13
N VAL A 67 4.44 14.58 -4.14
CA VAL A 67 4.04 13.19 -3.98
C VAL A 67 2.59 13.14 -3.51
N GLY A 68 1.73 12.61 -4.36
CA GLY A 68 0.28 12.49 -4.09
C GLY A 68 -0.12 11.17 -3.46
N GLY A 69 0.77 10.18 -3.47
CA GLY A 69 0.55 8.87 -2.87
C GLY A 69 1.74 7.95 -3.05
N TYR A 70 1.72 6.82 -2.37
CA TYR A 70 2.75 5.81 -2.47
C TYR A 70 2.17 4.40 -2.34
N ALA A 71 2.91 3.42 -2.82
CA ALA A 71 2.59 2.01 -2.66
C ALA A 71 3.86 1.18 -2.57
N TYR A 72 3.82 0.09 -1.81
CA TYR A 72 4.89 -0.88 -1.79
C TYR A 72 4.34 -2.28 -1.55
N ALA A 73 5.15 -3.29 -1.84
CA ALA A 73 4.90 -4.67 -1.47
C ALA A 73 5.96 -5.15 -0.48
N ALA A 74 5.54 -5.88 0.52
CA ALA A 74 6.40 -6.46 1.54
C ALA A 74 6.12 -7.97 1.68
N PRO A 75 7.06 -8.78 2.22
CA PRO A 75 6.81 -10.19 2.50
C PRO A 75 5.57 -10.37 3.37
N TRP A 76 4.70 -11.32 3.00
CA TRP A 76 3.47 -11.61 3.74
C TRP A 76 3.75 -12.17 5.13
N ARG A 77 4.57 -13.20 5.22
CA ARG A 77 4.90 -13.91 6.46
C ARG A 77 6.37 -14.35 6.43
N PRO A 78 7.03 -14.52 7.61
CA PRO A 78 8.47 -14.78 7.66
C PRO A 78 8.88 -16.21 7.28
N LYS A 79 7.97 -17.20 7.35
CA LYS A 79 8.31 -18.60 7.03
C LYS A 79 8.67 -18.75 5.55
N PRO A 80 9.74 -19.49 5.20
CA PRO A 80 10.27 -19.55 3.82
C PRO A 80 9.27 -20.02 2.76
N ALA A 81 8.31 -20.87 3.11
CA ALA A 81 7.28 -21.32 2.17
C ALA A 81 6.35 -20.20 1.69
N TYR A 82 6.28 -19.06 2.39
CA TYR A 82 5.53 -17.88 2.00
C TYR A 82 6.30 -16.93 1.06
N ARG A 83 7.52 -17.25 0.65
CA ARG A 83 8.42 -16.35 -0.11
C ARG A 83 7.83 -15.78 -1.41
N HIS A 84 6.82 -16.43 -1.99
CA HIS A 84 6.15 -15.99 -3.21
C HIS A 84 4.82 -15.25 -2.96
N THR A 85 4.54 -14.92 -1.70
CA THR A 85 3.37 -14.13 -1.30
C THR A 85 3.82 -12.81 -0.70
N VAL A 86 3.22 -11.74 -1.17
CA VAL A 86 3.47 -10.37 -0.68
C VAL A 86 2.17 -9.74 -0.19
N GLU A 87 2.31 -8.77 0.71
CA GLU A 87 1.24 -7.87 1.11
C GLU A 87 1.47 -6.51 0.45
N ASP A 88 0.43 -5.95 -0.14
CA ASP A 88 0.48 -4.60 -0.67
C ASP A 88 0.11 -3.55 0.37
N THR A 89 0.61 -2.35 0.15
CA THR A 89 0.25 -1.14 0.89
C THR A 89 0.05 -0.03 -0.10
N VAL A 90 -1.07 0.69 -0.01
CA VAL A 90 -1.39 1.83 -0.86
C VAL A 90 -1.98 2.94 -0.01
N TYR A 91 -1.35 4.11 -0.02
CA TYR A 91 -1.87 5.31 0.63
C TYR A 91 -1.84 6.50 -0.32
N VAL A 92 -2.91 7.27 -0.31
CA VAL A 92 -3.07 8.50 -1.10
C VAL A 92 -3.16 9.68 -0.15
N SER A 93 -2.49 10.78 -0.49
CA SER A 93 -2.60 12.03 0.26
C SER A 93 -4.07 12.43 0.42
N PRO A 94 -4.53 12.78 1.64
CA PRO A 94 -5.93 13.17 1.86
C PRO A 94 -6.41 14.30 0.96
N ALA A 95 -5.52 15.23 0.63
CA ALA A 95 -5.81 16.36 -0.27
C ALA A 95 -5.94 15.95 -1.75
N ARG A 96 -5.64 14.70 -2.10
CA ARG A 96 -5.55 14.23 -3.50
C ARG A 96 -6.34 12.96 -3.78
N THR A 97 -7.23 12.57 -2.87
CA THR A 97 -8.15 11.44 -3.08
C THR A 97 -9.11 11.70 -4.25
N GLY A 98 -9.63 10.64 -4.86
CA GLY A 98 -10.57 10.74 -5.98
C GLY A 98 -9.97 11.16 -7.31
N ARG A 99 -8.63 11.18 -7.44
CA ARG A 99 -7.90 11.60 -8.65
C ARG A 99 -7.22 10.46 -9.39
N GLY A 100 -7.59 9.21 -9.10
CA GLY A 100 -7.03 8.03 -9.76
C GLY A 100 -5.62 7.64 -9.31
N ILE A 101 -5.06 8.28 -8.28
CA ILE A 101 -3.71 8.01 -7.78
C ILE A 101 -3.56 6.57 -7.29
N GLY A 102 -4.52 6.08 -6.48
CA GLY A 102 -4.51 4.70 -6.00
C GLY A 102 -4.54 3.69 -7.14
N SER A 103 -5.35 3.94 -8.17
CA SER A 103 -5.41 3.10 -9.37
C SER A 103 -4.09 3.10 -10.14
N ALA A 104 -3.46 4.27 -10.32
CA ALA A 104 -2.18 4.37 -11.01
C ALA A 104 -1.06 3.63 -10.24
N LEU A 105 -1.04 3.76 -8.92
CA LEU A 105 -0.09 3.08 -8.06
C LEU A 105 -0.26 1.55 -8.13
N LEU A 106 -1.48 1.06 -7.99
CA LEU A 106 -1.73 -0.39 -7.98
C LEU A 106 -1.48 -1.01 -9.36
N ALA A 107 -1.83 -0.29 -10.45
CA ALA A 107 -1.53 -0.69 -11.82
C ALA A 107 -0.02 -0.88 -12.07
N ALA A 108 0.83 -0.07 -11.45
CA ALA A 108 2.28 -0.17 -11.55
C ALA A 108 2.89 -1.17 -10.55
N LEU A 109 2.28 -1.29 -9.36
CA LEU A 109 2.78 -2.16 -8.29
C LEU A 109 2.69 -3.64 -8.66
N LEU A 110 1.55 -4.08 -9.20
CA LEU A 110 1.29 -5.49 -9.47
C LEU A 110 2.29 -6.11 -10.46
N PRO A 111 2.60 -5.47 -11.62
CA PRO A 111 3.66 -5.97 -12.50
C PRO A 111 5.03 -5.97 -11.82
N GLY A 112 5.31 -5.03 -10.93
CA GLY A 112 6.54 -4.99 -10.12
C GLY A 112 6.66 -6.19 -9.18
N CYS A 113 5.57 -6.58 -8.54
CA CYS A 113 5.49 -7.78 -7.70
C CYS A 113 5.75 -9.05 -8.52
N GLU A 114 5.14 -9.15 -9.70
CA GLU A 114 5.32 -10.30 -10.59
C GLU A 114 6.78 -10.44 -11.05
N ARG A 115 7.41 -9.34 -11.46
CA ARG A 115 8.85 -9.33 -11.82
C ARG A 115 9.75 -9.72 -10.65
N ALA A 116 9.34 -9.41 -9.43
CA ALA A 116 10.06 -9.81 -8.21
C ALA A 116 9.84 -11.30 -7.83
N GLY A 117 9.03 -12.03 -8.58
CA GLY A 117 8.76 -13.45 -8.35
C GLY A 117 7.56 -13.73 -7.42
N ALA A 118 6.79 -12.71 -7.06
CA ALA A 118 5.55 -12.93 -6.31
C ALA A 118 4.50 -13.63 -7.20
N ARG A 119 3.75 -14.53 -6.58
CA ARG A 119 2.63 -15.23 -7.21
C ARG A 119 1.28 -14.89 -6.61
N GLN A 120 1.30 -14.42 -5.37
CA GLN A 120 0.10 -14.00 -4.65
C GLN A 120 0.32 -12.63 -4.01
N VAL A 121 -0.69 -11.78 -4.09
CA VAL A 121 -0.73 -10.51 -3.39
C VAL A 121 -1.92 -10.53 -2.43
N ILE A 122 -1.66 -10.23 -1.17
CA ILE A 122 -2.66 -10.08 -0.12
C ILE A 122 -2.83 -8.59 0.17
N ALA A 123 -4.07 -8.14 0.24
CA ALA A 123 -4.42 -6.83 0.77
C ALA A 123 -5.09 -7.02 2.12
N VAL A 124 -4.60 -6.33 3.14
CA VAL A 124 -5.19 -6.29 4.49
C VAL A 124 -5.84 -4.93 4.65
N ILE A 125 -7.16 -4.89 4.68
CA ILE A 125 -7.94 -3.65 4.65
C ILE A 125 -8.71 -3.53 5.96
N ALA A 126 -8.43 -2.48 6.73
CA ALA A 126 -9.23 -2.15 7.91
C ALA A 126 -10.64 -1.73 7.50
N ASP A 127 -11.65 -2.23 8.19
CA ASP A 127 -13.03 -1.80 7.97
C ASP A 127 -13.25 -0.42 8.61
N THR A 128 -13.08 0.61 7.81
CA THR A 128 -13.24 2.01 8.21
C THR A 128 -14.68 2.52 8.06
N GLY A 129 -15.58 1.68 7.54
CA GLY A 129 -16.90 2.09 7.07
C GLY A 129 -16.90 2.68 5.64
N SER A 130 -15.74 2.77 4.99
CA SER A 130 -15.60 3.16 3.59
C SER A 130 -15.16 1.96 2.75
N ASP A 131 -15.82 1.77 1.62
CA ASP A 131 -15.51 0.69 0.66
C ASP A 131 -14.47 1.09 -0.39
N ALA A 132 -13.87 2.27 -0.28
CA ALA A 132 -12.98 2.81 -1.32
C ALA A 132 -11.79 1.90 -1.62
N SER A 133 -11.10 1.39 -0.59
CA SER A 133 -9.98 0.47 -0.76
C SER A 133 -10.42 -0.89 -1.30
N ILE A 134 -11.52 -1.42 -0.81
CA ILE A 134 -12.10 -2.69 -1.31
C ILE A 134 -12.47 -2.55 -2.79
N ALA A 135 -13.13 -1.46 -3.17
CA ALA A 135 -13.53 -1.20 -4.54
C ALA A 135 -12.30 -1.05 -5.45
N LEU A 136 -11.25 -0.37 -4.99
CA LEU A 136 -9.98 -0.24 -5.70
C LEU A 136 -9.37 -1.62 -5.98
N HIS A 137 -9.19 -2.44 -4.96
CA HIS A 137 -8.59 -3.76 -5.11
C HIS A 137 -9.44 -4.69 -5.98
N ARG A 138 -10.76 -4.65 -5.84
CA ARG A 138 -11.68 -5.41 -6.69
C ARG A 138 -11.52 -5.09 -8.17
N ARG A 139 -11.36 -3.80 -8.53
CA ARG A 139 -11.10 -3.38 -9.91
C ARG A 139 -9.81 -3.96 -10.49
N PHE A 140 -8.84 -4.28 -9.63
CA PHE A 140 -7.57 -4.91 -10.02
C PHE A 140 -7.58 -6.43 -9.85
N GLY A 141 -8.74 -7.05 -9.79
CA GLY A 141 -8.89 -8.50 -9.80
C GLY A 141 -8.66 -9.18 -8.45
N PHE A 142 -8.64 -8.44 -7.34
CA PHE A 142 -8.64 -9.03 -6.01
C PHE A 142 -10.03 -9.56 -5.66
N ALA A 143 -10.08 -10.75 -5.08
CA ALA A 143 -11.27 -11.33 -4.48
C ALA A 143 -11.16 -11.33 -2.95
N GLN A 144 -12.28 -11.22 -2.27
CA GLN A 144 -12.29 -11.33 -0.82
C GLN A 144 -11.90 -12.75 -0.40
N ALA A 145 -10.88 -12.87 0.44
CA ALA A 145 -10.36 -14.13 0.96
C ALA A 145 -10.83 -14.43 2.39
N GLY A 146 -11.22 -13.40 3.12
CA GLY A 146 -11.70 -13.56 4.48
C GLY A 146 -11.98 -12.25 5.20
N ARG A 147 -12.50 -12.38 6.42
CA ARG A 147 -12.74 -11.27 7.34
C ARG A 147 -12.32 -11.71 8.75
N LEU A 148 -11.55 -10.89 9.42
CA LEU A 148 -11.16 -11.09 10.81
C LEU A 148 -11.92 -10.10 11.68
N SER A 149 -12.74 -10.62 12.60
CA SER A 149 -13.59 -9.77 13.44
C SER A 149 -12.81 -9.20 14.62
N ALA A 150 -12.94 -7.89 14.84
CA ALA A 150 -12.42 -7.18 16.02
C ALA A 150 -10.95 -7.46 16.35
N VAL A 151 -10.10 -7.60 15.31
CA VAL A 151 -8.67 -7.92 15.48
C VAL A 151 -7.81 -6.73 15.82
N GLY A 152 -8.28 -5.50 15.58
CA GLY A 152 -7.61 -4.27 15.94
C GLY A 152 -8.44 -3.43 16.93
N CYS A 153 -7.76 -2.73 17.82
CA CYS A 153 -8.38 -1.74 18.68
C CYS A 153 -7.60 -0.44 18.58
N LYS A 154 -8.25 0.61 18.10
CA LYS A 154 -7.62 1.93 17.92
C LYS A 154 -8.64 3.03 18.16
N HIS A 155 -8.23 4.11 18.83
CA HIS A 155 -9.11 5.22 19.22
C HIS A 155 -10.37 4.72 19.96
N GLY A 156 -10.23 3.71 20.84
CA GLY A 156 -11.34 3.11 21.57
C GLY A 156 -12.33 2.30 20.74
N ARG A 157 -12.00 1.96 19.48
CA ARG A 157 -12.85 1.19 18.59
C ARG A 157 -12.22 -0.16 18.26
N TRP A 158 -13.04 -1.21 18.30
CA TRP A 158 -12.69 -2.53 17.77
C TRP A 158 -12.98 -2.57 16.27
N ILE A 159 -12.03 -3.03 15.49
CA ILE A 159 -12.05 -2.91 14.03
C ILE A 159 -11.75 -4.27 13.41
N ASP A 160 -12.61 -4.64 12.46
CA ASP A 160 -12.39 -5.81 11.62
C ASP A 160 -11.35 -5.51 10.54
N THR A 161 -10.72 -6.54 10.03
CA THR A 161 -9.95 -6.48 8.79
C THR A 161 -10.55 -7.40 7.73
N ILE A 162 -10.52 -6.91 6.49
CA ILE A 162 -10.93 -7.66 5.31
C ILE A 162 -9.67 -8.06 4.58
N LEU A 163 -9.55 -9.35 4.28
CA LEU A 163 -8.45 -9.90 3.50
C LEU A 163 -8.92 -10.04 2.06
N MET A 164 -8.17 -9.48 1.13
CA MET A 164 -8.35 -9.67 -0.29
C MET A 164 -7.10 -10.29 -0.90
N GLN A 165 -7.27 -11.04 -1.96
CA GLN A 165 -6.18 -11.79 -2.57
C GLN A 165 -6.27 -11.72 -4.09
N ARG A 166 -5.11 -11.58 -4.73
CA ARG A 166 -4.96 -11.70 -6.17
C ARG A 166 -3.81 -12.63 -6.53
N GLN A 167 -4.06 -13.57 -7.45
CA GLN A 167 -3.04 -14.36 -8.11
C GLN A 167 -2.38 -13.53 -9.22
N LEU A 168 -1.05 -13.63 -9.33
CA LEU A 168 -0.24 -13.04 -10.39
C LEU A 168 0.25 -14.14 -11.35
N GLY A 169 0.46 -13.78 -12.61
CA GLY A 169 0.89 -14.70 -13.65
C GLY A 169 -0.19 -15.68 -14.09
N PRO A 170 0.15 -16.66 -14.94
CA PRO A 170 -0.81 -17.64 -15.45
C PRO A 170 -1.37 -18.52 -14.32
N SER A 171 -2.66 -18.82 -14.40
CA SER A 171 -3.30 -19.81 -13.54
C SER A 171 -2.62 -21.17 -13.72
N GLN A 172 -2.34 -21.87 -12.61
CA GLN A 172 -1.88 -23.27 -12.65
C GLN A 172 -3.02 -24.18 -13.02
#